data_121ac4c6effa93137247b541d6f941be
#
_entry.id   121ac4c6effa93137247b541d6f941be
#
_cell.length_a   1.000
_cell.length_b   1.000
_cell.length_c   1.000
_cell.angle_alpha   90.00
_cell.angle_beta   90.00
_cell.angle_gamma   90.00
#
_symmetry.space_group_name_H-M   'P 1'
#
loop_
_entity.id
_entity.type
_entity.pdbx_description
1 polymer ?
#
loop_
_entity_poly.entity_id
_entity_poly.type
_entity_poly.pdbx_seq_one_letter_code
_entity_poly.pdbx_strand_id
1 'polypeptide(L)'
;PDDIAVEADQVRPWDSLNDDEKKLFARMAEVFAGFSEYTDAQVGRVIDYLEKTGQLENTLVFYCADNGASGEGSPNGSVNENKFFNGYPDELEENMKYLE
;
A
#
# COMPACT_ATOMS: atom_id res chain seq x y z
N PRO A 1 -11.87 1.00 -19.23
CA PRO A 1 -12.96 0.03 -19.18
C PRO A 1 -13.99 0.54 -18.19
N ASP A 2 -15.23 0.70 -18.69
CA ASP A 2 -16.34 1.24 -17.90
C ASP A 2 -16.88 0.24 -16.87
N ASP A 3 -16.18 -0.88 -16.68
CA ASP A 3 -16.57 -2.01 -15.85
C ASP A 3 -15.59 -2.30 -14.69
N ILE A 4 -14.79 -1.34 -14.25
CA ILE A 4 -14.11 -1.51 -12.97
C ILE A 4 -15.17 -1.31 -11.88
N ALA A 5 -15.95 -2.36 -11.63
CA ALA A 5 -16.69 -2.48 -10.41
C ALA A 5 -15.65 -2.69 -9.33
N VAL A 6 -15.71 -2.15 -8.21
CA VAL A 6 -16.71 -2.06 -7.24
C VAL A 6 -16.18 -1.40 -6.03
N GLU A 7 -16.85 -0.50 -5.67
CA GLU A 7 -16.71 0.14 -4.40
C GLU A 7 -17.20 -0.82 -3.33
N ALA A 8 -16.31 -1.24 -2.45
CA ALA A 8 -16.74 -1.73 -1.16
C ALA A 8 -17.56 -0.59 -0.52
N ASP A 9 -18.62 -0.90 0.20
CA ASP A 9 -19.52 0.07 0.86
C ASP A 9 -18.78 1.13 1.72
N GLN A 10 -17.50 0.89 2.00
CA GLN A 10 -16.62 1.75 2.80
C GLN A 10 -15.75 2.71 1.96
N VAL A 11 -15.69 2.53 0.65
CA VAL A 11 -14.92 3.41 -0.23
C VAL A 11 -15.78 4.61 -0.63
N ARG A 12 -15.34 5.79 -0.24
CA ARG A 12 -16.02 7.05 -0.56
C ARG A 12 -15.45 7.67 -1.83
N PRO A 13 -16.30 8.27 -2.70
CA PRO A 13 -15.81 9.02 -3.86
C PRO A 13 -14.84 10.14 -3.43
N TRP A 14 -13.75 10.32 -4.20
CA TRP A 14 -12.75 11.35 -3.91
C TRP A 14 -13.31 12.75 -3.70
N ASP A 15 -14.30 13.13 -4.50
CA ASP A 15 -14.94 14.44 -4.44
C ASP A 15 -15.82 14.66 -3.20
N SER A 16 -16.19 13.57 -2.50
CA SER A 16 -16.94 13.63 -1.25
C SER A 16 -16.04 13.86 -0.02
N LEU A 17 -14.73 13.76 -0.18
CA LEU A 17 -13.77 13.88 0.91
C LEU A 17 -13.50 15.37 1.22
N ASN A 18 -13.28 15.68 2.49
CA ASN A 18 -12.80 16.98 2.91
C ASN A 18 -11.30 17.15 2.64
N ASP A 19 -10.76 18.35 2.87
CA ASP A 19 -9.37 18.68 2.55
C ASP A 19 -8.36 17.88 3.39
N ASP A 20 -8.64 17.62 4.66
CA ASP A 20 -7.78 16.85 5.54
C ASP A 20 -7.76 15.36 5.14
N GLU A 21 -8.90 14.80 4.81
CA GLU A 21 -9.01 13.44 4.26
C GLU A 21 -8.24 13.29 2.95
N LYS A 22 -8.40 14.23 2.04
CA LYS A 22 -7.66 14.24 0.76
C LYS A 22 -6.15 14.32 0.98
N LYS A 23 -5.71 15.17 1.90
CA LYS A 23 -4.30 15.30 2.25
C LYS A 23 -3.74 14.02 2.86
N LEU A 24 -4.45 13.42 3.80
CA LEU A 24 -4.05 12.16 4.44
C LEU A 24 -3.97 11.03 3.41
N PHE A 25 -5.02 10.82 2.62
CA PHE A 25 -5.06 9.72 1.67
C PHE A 25 -4.07 9.87 0.52
N ALA A 26 -3.84 11.10 0.06
CA ALA A 26 -2.78 11.36 -0.92
C ALA A 26 -1.39 11.02 -0.35
N ARG A 27 -1.12 11.38 0.90
CA ARG A 27 0.15 11.02 1.56
C ARG A 27 0.30 9.51 1.78
N MET A 28 -0.75 8.83 2.17
CA MET A 28 -0.74 7.36 2.29
C MET A 28 -0.45 6.68 0.95
N ALA A 29 -1.07 7.16 -0.13
CA ALA A 29 -0.81 6.65 -1.48
C ALA A 29 0.64 6.91 -1.92
N GLU A 30 1.20 8.08 -1.60
CA GLU A 30 2.59 8.42 -1.88
C GLU A 30 3.57 7.50 -1.12
N VAL A 31 3.32 7.25 0.17
CA VAL A 31 4.15 6.35 0.99
C VAL A 31 4.08 4.92 0.46
N PHE A 32 2.89 4.46 0.09
CA PHE A 32 2.71 3.13 -0.51
C PHE A 32 3.46 3.00 -1.85
N ALA A 33 3.37 4.03 -2.71
CA ALA A 33 4.09 4.05 -3.97
C ALA A 33 5.61 4.02 -3.77
N GLY A 34 6.13 4.81 -2.84
CA GLY A 34 7.56 4.81 -2.48
C GLY A 34 8.04 3.48 -1.91
N PHE A 35 7.23 2.83 -1.08
CA PHE A 35 7.52 1.48 -0.58
C PHE A 35 7.55 0.45 -1.71
N SER A 36 6.58 0.53 -2.62
CA SER A 36 6.52 -0.38 -3.78
C SER A 36 7.72 -0.20 -4.70
N GLU A 37 8.12 1.02 -5.01
CA GLU A 37 9.31 1.34 -5.79
C GLU A 37 10.59 0.81 -5.11
N TYR A 38 10.71 1.03 -3.80
CA TYR A 38 11.84 0.50 -3.05
C TYR A 38 11.91 -1.03 -3.09
N THR A 39 10.77 -1.69 -2.92
CA THR A 39 10.67 -3.16 -2.98
C THR A 39 11.08 -3.68 -4.35
N ASP A 40 10.57 -3.08 -5.42
CA ASP A 40 10.93 -3.42 -6.80
C ASP A 40 12.43 -3.29 -7.04
N ALA A 41 13.03 -2.20 -6.57
CA ALA A 41 14.49 -1.99 -6.66
C ALA A 41 15.28 -3.09 -5.93
N GLN A 42 14.82 -3.59 -4.77
CA GLN A 42 15.50 -4.68 -4.07
C GLN A 42 15.36 -6.02 -4.81
N VAL A 43 14.19 -6.29 -5.40
CA VAL A 43 13.99 -7.46 -6.27
C VAL A 43 14.95 -7.36 -7.48
N GLY A 44 15.04 -6.20 -8.12
CA GLY A 44 15.97 -5.94 -9.22
C GLY A 44 17.42 -6.27 -8.85
N ARG A 45 17.86 -5.91 -7.65
CA ARG A 45 19.24 -6.26 -7.19
C ARG A 45 19.49 -7.77 -7.11
N VAL A 46 18.47 -8.55 -6.78
CA VAL A 46 18.60 -10.02 -6.77
C VAL A 46 18.73 -10.56 -8.21
N ILE A 47 17.94 -10.04 -9.13
CA ILE A 47 18.01 -10.41 -10.55
C ILE A 47 19.38 -10.04 -11.13
N ASP A 48 19.86 -8.82 -10.87
CA ASP A 48 21.18 -8.35 -11.28
C ASP A 48 22.30 -9.26 -10.76
N TYR A 49 22.19 -9.74 -9.54
CA TYR A 49 23.16 -10.66 -8.96
C TYR A 49 23.18 -12.00 -9.71
N LEU A 50 22.02 -12.56 -10.02
CA LEU A 50 21.90 -13.79 -10.79
C LEU A 50 22.49 -13.65 -12.20
N GLU A 51 22.25 -12.51 -12.84
CA GLU A 51 22.82 -12.19 -14.15
C GLU A 51 24.36 -12.11 -14.08
N LYS A 52 24.89 -11.30 -13.15
CA LYS A 52 26.36 -11.11 -12.97
C LYS A 52 27.09 -12.39 -12.62
N THR A 53 26.43 -13.33 -11.97
CA THR A 53 27.00 -14.63 -11.62
C THR A 53 26.77 -15.71 -12.67
N GLY A 54 26.12 -15.39 -13.79
CA GLY A 54 25.79 -16.30 -14.87
C GLY A 54 24.77 -17.38 -14.52
N GLN A 55 23.95 -17.14 -13.52
CA GLN A 55 22.96 -18.10 -13.03
C GLN A 55 21.56 -17.84 -13.57
N LEU A 56 21.27 -16.63 -14.09
CA LEU A 56 19.94 -16.21 -14.48
C LEU A 56 19.30 -17.14 -15.53
N GLU A 57 20.08 -17.54 -16.54
CA GLU A 57 19.61 -18.43 -17.63
C GLU A 57 19.14 -19.81 -17.15
N ASN A 58 19.57 -20.22 -15.96
CA ASN A 58 19.22 -21.51 -15.36
C ASN A 58 18.46 -21.36 -14.04
N THR A 59 17.81 -20.23 -13.85
CA THR A 59 17.05 -19.91 -12.64
C THR A 59 15.61 -19.60 -12.99
N LEU A 60 14.66 -20.31 -12.38
CA LEU A 60 13.25 -19.92 -12.40
C LEU A 60 13.01 -18.90 -11.28
N VAL A 61 12.61 -17.70 -11.67
CA VAL A 61 12.21 -16.65 -10.72
C VAL A 61 10.70 -16.70 -10.53
N PHE A 62 10.26 -16.84 -9.30
CA PHE A 62 8.84 -16.85 -8.94
C PHE A 62 8.56 -15.71 -7.96
N TYR A 63 7.72 -14.77 -8.38
CA TYR A 63 7.30 -13.63 -7.55
C TYR A 63 5.79 -13.68 -7.34
N CYS A 64 5.37 -13.75 -6.10
CA CYS A 64 3.95 -13.79 -5.75
C CYS A 64 3.70 -13.12 -4.40
N ALA A 65 2.48 -12.65 -4.20
CA ALA A 65 1.97 -12.29 -2.88
C ALA A 65 1.03 -13.39 -2.38
N ASP A 66 0.87 -13.51 -1.08
CA ASP A 66 -0.04 -14.46 -0.44
C ASP A 66 -1.50 -14.03 -0.56
N ASN A 67 -1.73 -12.71 -0.68
CA ASN A 67 -3.06 -12.11 -0.86
C ASN A 67 -2.95 -10.79 -1.64
N GLY A 68 -4.09 -10.22 -1.96
CA GLY A 68 -4.20 -8.86 -2.50
C GLY A 68 -4.15 -7.79 -1.42
N ALA A 69 -4.56 -6.57 -1.76
CA ALA A 69 -4.65 -5.47 -0.81
C ALA A 69 -5.54 -5.84 0.38
N SER A 70 -5.06 -5.57 1.59
CA SER A 70 -5.81 -5.79 2.82
C SER A 70 -6.77 -4.64 3.10
N GLY A 71 -7.99 -4.97 3.58
CA GLY A 71 -8.95 -3.99 4.08
C GLY A 71 -8.79 -3.65 5.57
N GLU A 72 -7.72 -4.13 6.19
CA GLU A 72 -7.41 -3.87 7.59
C GLU A 72 -6.93 -2.43 7.78
N GLY A 73 -7.32 -1.81 8.88
CA GLY A 73 -6.91 -0.44 9.20
C GLY A 73 -7.99 0.62 9.00
N SER A 74 -9.26 0.24 8.87
CA SER A 74 -10.41 1.15 8.76
C SER A 74 -10.48 1.96 7.45
N PRO A 75 -11.62 2.66 7.20
CA PRO A 75 -11.75 3.57 6.06
C PRO A 75 -10.78 4.76 6.05
N ASN A 76 -10.20 5.10 7.20
CA ASN A 76 -9.22 6.17 7.34
C ASN A 76 -7.76 5.69 7.19
N GLY A 77 -7.55 4.41 6.89
CA GLY A 77 -6.25 3.78 6.95
C GLY A 77 -5.73 3.62 8.37
N SER A 78 -4.52 3.12 8.51
CA SER A 78 -3.86 3.01 9.81
C SER A 78 -2.38 3.34 9.69
N VAL A 79 -1.84 4.04 10.67
CA VAL A 79 -0.39 4.24 10.84
C VAL A 79 0.19 3.19 11.79
N ASN A 80 -0.65 2.43 12.46
CA ASN A 80 -0.25 1.36 13.36
C ASN A 80 -1.29 0.24 13.37
N GLU A 81 -1.05 -0.80 12.60
CA GLU A 81 -1.91 -1.94 12.42
C GLU A 81 -2.33 -2.63 13.74
N ASN A 82 -1.46 -2.58 14.76
CA ASN A 82 -1.80 -3.11 16.08
C ASN A 82 -3.01 -2.41 16.73
N LYS A 83 -3.30 -1.17 16.37
CA LYS A 83 -4.52 -0.48 16.85
C LYS A 83 -5.77 -1.19 16.35
N PHE A 84 -5.81 -1.47 15.05
CA PHE A 84 -6.92 -2.19 14.43
C PHE A 84 -7.17 -3.55 15.11
N PHE A 85 -6.14 -4.36 15.28
CA PHE A 85 -6.26 -5.69 15.92
C PHE A 85 -6.65 -5.64 17.40
N ASN A 86 -6.39 -4.54 18.08
CA ASN A 86 -6.78 -4.33 19.47
C ASN A 86 -8.10 -3.57 19.63
N GLY A 87 -8.82 -3.31 18.53
CA GLY A 87 -10.13 -2.65 18.55
C GLY A 87 -10.07 -1.15 18.87
N TYR A 88 -8.93 -0.51 18.71
CA TYR A 88 -8.80 0.94 18.84
C TYR A 88 -9.11 1.59 17.48
N PRO A 89 -9.99 2.61 17.45
CA PRO A 89 -10.30 3.30 16.21
C PRO A 89 -9.09 4.09 15.67
N ASP A 90 -8.98 4.15 14.34
CA ASP A 90 -8.05 5.03 13.64
C ASP A 90 -8.79 6.31 13.23
N GLU A 91 -8.73 7.31 14.08
CA GLU A 91 -9.38 8.59 13.84
C GLU A 91 -8.54 9.44 12.87
N LEU A 92 -9.22 10.23 12.03
CA LEU A 92 -8.58 11.09 11.05
C LEU A 92 -7.55 12.04 11.69
N GLU A 93 -7.97 12.73 12.75
CA GLU A 93 -7.15 13.72 13.47
C GLU A 93 -5.89 13.08 14.08
N GLU A 94 -5.96 11.80 14.42
CA GLU A 94 -4.82 11.09 14.96
C GLU A 94 -3.83 10.70 13.86
N ASN A 95 -4.34 10.17 12.75
CA ASN A 95 -3.52 9.82 11.59
C ASN A 95 -2.85 11.06 10.96
N MET A 96 -3.53 12.21 10.98
CA MET A 96 -2.97 13.49 10.52
C MET A 96 -1.68 13.91 11.23
N LYS A 97 -1.44 13.46 12.46
CA LYS A 97 -0.21 13.77 13.22
C LYS A 97 1.04 13.11 12.64
N TYR A 98 0.88 12.15 11.75
CA TYR A 98 1.96 11.36 11.15
C TYR A 98 2.22 11.72 9.67
N LEU A 99 1.74 12.87 9.22
CA LEU A 99 1.91 13.32 7.83
C LEU A 99 3.33 13.82 7.49
N GLU A 100 4.19 14.04 8.49
CA GLU A 100 5.56 14.54 8.31
C GLU A 100 6.56 13.44 7.91
#